data_7a4f74c0bc4ba806127346aec2df4ecc
#
_entry.id   7a4f74c0bc4ba806127346aec2df4ecc
#
_cell.length_a   1.000
_cell.length_b   1.000
_cell.length_c   1.000
_cell.angle_alpha   90.00
_cell.angle_beta   90.00
_cell.angle_gamma   90.00
#
_symmetry.space_group_name_H-M   'P 1'
#
loop_
_entity.id
_entity.type
_entity.pdbx_description
1 polymer ?
#
loop_
_entity_poly.entity_id
_entity_poly.type
_entity_poly.pdbx_seq_one_letter_code
_entity_poly.pdbx_strand_id
1 'polypeptide(L)'
;MRTRLIAAAATFVALGATTQAQQLQPLAPAPDFDKVAIKTVDLGNRTYMLEGEGGNITVALADDGVIVVDSQFAPLYGKIKAAITALTRQPVRYLIITHFHRDHTGSAEAFGQDGATIVAHENVKARMAAGTRNGLTGNLVPPAPAIALPKETYTNTMTVRLQGRSAELRHSPAVHTDGDTYVYFADAKVLATGDIVFFGRYPNIDFAYGGSIDGMIRGVDELLDFAKDDTTIVPGHGPVGTKAMMREYRQMLVAARDRIQKLKAAGKTEDEVVAAKPNADYDAKYGLDTRSNGNFVRVVYRSLKN
;
A
#
# COMPACT_ATOMS: atom_id res chain seq x y z
N MET A 1 69.33 24.38 43.74
CA MET A 1 67.89 24.44 43.49
C MET A 1 67.60 23.65 42.22
N ARG A 2 66.97 22.49 42.33
CA ARG A 2 66.62 21.64 41.18
C ARG A 2 65.10 21.70 40.99
N THR A 3 64.67 22.34 39.94
CA THR A 3 63.29 22.50 39.53
C THR A 3 62.77 21.19 38.82
N ARG A 4 61.79 20.53 39.40
CA ARG A 4 61.12 19.36 38.76
C ARG A 4 59.99 19.85 37.92
N LEU A 5 60.07 19.60 36.62
CA LEU A 5 58.87 19.71 35.71
C LEU A 5 57.99 18.46 35.89
N ILE A 6 56.73 18.71 36.20
CA ILE A 6 55.66 17.69 36.19
C ILE A 6 54.99 17.75 34.82
N ALA A 7 55.11 16.69 34.03
CA ALA A 7 54.39 16.53 32.77
C ALA A 7 53.00 15.91 33.08
N ALA A 8 51.95 16.64 32.77
CA ALA A 8 50.56 16.11 32.83
C ALA A 8 50.25 15.40 31.51
N ALA A 9 50.02 14.10 31.58
CA ALA A 9 49.53 13.34 30.44
C ALA A 9 48.01 13.47 30.34
N ALA A 10 47.52 14.10 29.29
CA ALA A 10 46.08 14.15 28.96
C ALA A 10 45.70 12.89 28.21
N THR A 11 44.90 12.05 28.84
CA THR A 11 44.33 10.85 28.21
C THR A 11 43.08 11.25 27.42
N PHE A 12 43.18 11.25 26.10
CA PHE A 12 42.02 11.38 25.21
C PHE A 12 41.26 10.06 25.17
N VAL A 13 40.08 10.02 25.76
CA VAL A 13 39.12 8.92 25.54
C VAL A 13 38.40 9.22 24.22
N ALA A 14 38.75 8.51 23.17
CA ALA A 14 37.97 8.51 21.93
C ALA A 14 36.68 7.72 22.14
N LEU A 15 35.55 8.40 22.27
CA LEU A 15 34.24 7.77 22.12
C LEU A 15 34.05 7.35 20.66
N GLY A 16 34.31 6.08 20.37
CA GLY A 16 33.96 5.47 19.11
C GLY A 16 32.43 5.35 19.01
N ALA A 17 31.82 6.25 18.25
CA ALA A 17 30.44 6.06 17.82
C ALA A 17 30.42 4.89 16.83
N THR A 18 30.09 3.69 17.31
CA THR A 18 29.76 2.56 16.44
C THR A 18 28.41 2.87 15.79
N THR A 19 28.44 3.29 14.52
CA THR A 19 27.27 3.28 13.67
C THR A 19 26.82 1.82 13.53
N GLN A 20 25.80 1.42 14.30
CA GLN A 20 25.12 0.15 14.08
C GLN A 20 24.55 0.18 12.67
N ALA A 21 25.17 -0.59 11.78
CA ALA A 21 24.60 -0.85 10.47
C ALA A 21 23.20 -1.45 10.69
N GLN A 22 22.20 -0.76 10.18
CA GLN A 22 20.79 -1.15 10.27
C GLN A 22 20.65 -2.54 9.64
N GLN A 23 20.41 -3.58 10.44
CA GLN A 23 20.18 -4.93 9.94
C GLN A 23 18.89 -4.91 9.11
N LEU A 24 19.04 -5.14 7.81
CA LEU A 24 17.92 -5.29 6.89
C LEU A 24 17.17 -6.59 7.26
N GLN A 25 15.85 -6.52 7.32
CA GLN A 25 15.01 -7.69 7.57
C GLN A 25 15.14 -8.68 6.40
N PRO A 26 15.26 -9.99 6.68
CA PRO A 26 15.26 -11.00 5.61
C PRO A 26 13.97 -10.92 4.78
N LEU A 27 14.10 -11.07 3.47
CA LEU A 27 12.93 -11.22 2.60
C LEU A 27 12.16 -12.49 2.97
N ALA A 28 10.85 -12.37 3.07
CA ALA A 28 10.00 -13.56 3.00
C ALA A 28 10.20 -14.25 1.64
N PRO A 29 10.19 -15.60 1.58
CA PRO A 29 10.23 -16.28 0.31
C PRO A 29 9.07 -15.81 -0.59
N ALA A 30 9.34 -15.72 -1.89
CA ALA A 30 8.30 -15.37 -2.86
C ALA A 30 7.14 -16.38 -2.76
N PRO A 31 5.88 -15.94 -2.92
CA PRO A 31 4.74 -16.85 -2.96
C PRO A 31 4.90 -17.88 -4.09
N ASP A 32 4.38 -19.08 -3.88
CA ASP A 32 4.25 -20.08 -4.94
C ASP A 32 3.04 -19.72 -5.82
N PHE A 33 3.28 -18.89 -6.83
CA PHE A 33 2.24 -18.37 -7.71
C PHE A 33 1.47 -19.47 -8.48
N ASP A 34 2.05 -20.63 -8.66
CA ASP A 34 1.37 -21.75 -9.33
C ASP A 34 0.20 -22.27 -8.48
N LYS A 35 0.32 -22.21 -7.17
CA LYS A 35 -0.73 -22.62 -6.22
C LYS A 35 -1.78 -21.56 -5.96
N VAL A 36 -1.55 -20.30 -6.36
CA VAL A 36 -2.52 -19.23 -6.15
C VAL A 36 -3.72 -19.43 -7.05
N ALA A 37 -4.92 -19.47 -6.47
CA ALA A 37 -6.19 -19.39 -7.18
C ALA A 37 -6.72 -17.96 -7.16
N ILE A 38 -7.28 -17.50 -8.27
CA ILE A 38 -8.02 -16.23 -8.31
C ILE A 38 -9.48 -16.50 -7.98
N LYS A 39 -9.94 -15.94 -6.87
CA LYS A 39 -11.32 -16.01 -6.43
C LYS A 39 -12.06 -14.75 -6.88
N THR A 40 -13.23 -14.94 -7.50
CA THR A 40 -14.13 -13.85 -7.93
C THR A 40 -15.23 -13.66 -6.91
N VAL A 41 -15.40 -12.42 -6.45
CA VAL A 41 -16.47 -11.99 -5.54
C VAL A 41 -17.37 -11.01 -6.30
N ASP A 42 -18.66 -11.31 -6.41
CA ASP A 42 -19.65 -10.42 -7.03
C ASP A 42 -20.03 -9.31 -6.04
N LEU A 43 -19.89 -8.05 -6.47
CA LEU A 43 -20.21 -6.85 -5.68
C LEU A 43 -21.55 -6.21 -6.12
N GLY A 44 -22.22 -6.82 -7.07
CA GLY A 44 -23.43 -6.29 -7.69
C GLY A 44 -23.15 -5.31 -8.84
N ASN A 45 -24.19 -5.03 -9.59
CA ASN A 45 -24.17 -4.11 -10.73
C ASN A 45 -22.93 -4.29 -11.64
N ARG A 46 -22.66 -5.54 -12.08
CA ARG A 46 -21.57 -5.89 -13.00
C ARG A 46 -20.18 -5.44 -12.49
N THR A 47 -19.98 -5.42 -11.17
CA THR A 47 -18.73 -5.07 -10.53
C THR A 47 -18.26 -6.21 -9.65
N TYR A 48 -16.99 -6.55 -9.71
CA TYR A 48 -16.42 -7.73 -9.05
C TYR A 48 -15.10 -7.39 -8.38
N MET A 49 -14.78 -8.15 -7.31
CA MET A 49 -13.42 -8.17 -6.76
C MET A 49 -12.76 -9.50 -7.11
N LEU A 50 -11.51 -9.44 -7.59
CA LEU A 50 -10.65 -10.62 -7.73
C LEU A 50 -9.68 -10.65 -6.56
N GLU A 51 -9.69 -11.73 -5.80
CA GLU A 51 -8.80 -12.01 -4.69
C GLU A 51 -7.78 -13.07 -5.12
N GLY A 52 -6.51 -12.86 -4.82
CA GLY A 52 -5.41 -13.78 -5.13
C GLY A 52 -4.22 -13.51 -4.21
N GLU A 53 -3.02 -13.41 -4.76
CA GLU A 53 -1.82 -13.00 -4.03
C GLU A 53 -1.46 -11.57 -4.44
N GLY A 54 -1.25 -10.70 -3.45
CA GLY A 54 -1.06 -9.26 -3.65
C GLY A 54 -2.33 -8.48 -3.36
N GLY A 55 -2.44 -7.30 -3.95
CA GLY A 55 -3.60 -6.42 -3.76
C GLY A 55 -4.86 -6.94 -4.44
N ASN A 56 -6.01 -6.62 -3.90
CA ASN A 56 -7.31 -6.91 -4.52
C ASN A 56 -7.45 -6.15 -5.84
N ILE A 57 -8.05 -6.80 -6.83
CA ILE A 57 -8.38 -6.19 -8.11
C ILE A 57 -9.88 -5.90 -8.15
N THR A 58 -10.27 -4.68 -8.55
CA THR A 58 -11.68 -4.40 -8.87
C THR A 58 -11.90 -4.45 -10.37
N VAL A 59 -12.93 -5.17 -10.81
CA VAL A 59 -13.32 -5.32 -12.22
C VAL A 59 -14.71 -4.76 -12.41
N ALA A 60 -14.86 -3.74 -13.26
CA ALA A 60 -16.13 -3.13 -13.59
C ALA A 60 -16.43 -3.29 -15.09
N LEU A 61 -17.50 -4.03 -15.40
CA LEU A 61 -17.90 -4.32 -16.77
C LEU A 61 -18.72 -3.16 -17.35
N ALA A 62 -18.37 -2.73 -18.54
CA ALA A 62 -19.13 -1.78 -19.37
C ALA A 62 -19.72 -2.49 -20.61
N ASP A 63 -20.46 -1.75 -21.44
CA ASP A 63 -21.06 -2.32 -22.65
C ASP A 63 -20.03 -2.51 -23.78
N ASP A 64 -18.97 -1.70 -23.77
CA ASP A 64 -17.91 -1.66 -24.80
C ASP A 64 -16.51 -1.99 -24.26
N GLY A 65 -16.39 -2.46 -23.02
CA GLY A 65 -15.09 -2.80 -22.41
C GLY A 65 -15.14 -3.09 -20.92
N VAL A 66 -13.95 -3.17 -20.34
CA VAL A 66 -13.77 -3.42 -18.91
C VAL A 66 -12.83 -2.36 -18.32
N ILE A 67 -13.16 -1.84 -17.14
CA ILE A 67 -12.27 -1.06 -16.30
C ILE A 67 -11.75 -1.98 -15.19
N VAL A 68 -10.44 -2.05 -15.05
CA VAL A 68 -9.75 -2.83 -14.01
C VAL A 68 -9.01 -1.86 -13.09
N VAL A 69 -9.08 -2.07 -11.78
CA VAL A 69 -8.31 -1.33 -10.78
C VAL A 69 -7.32 -2.29 -10.13
N ASP A 70 -6.04 -1.99 -10.25
CA ASP A 70 -4.87 -2.79 -9.85
C ASP A 70 -4.70 -4.12 -10.61
N SER A 71 -3.56 -4.81 -10.41
CA SER A 71 -3.20 -5.91 -11.31
C SER A 71 -2.38 -7.03 -10.66
N GLN A 72 -2.27 -7.06 -9.32
CA GLN A 72 -1.49 -8.06 -8.58
C GLN A 72 -0.05 -8.27 -9.13
N PHE A 73 0.53 -9.45 -8.89
CA PHE A 73 1.87 -9.80 -9.36
C PHE A 73 1.87 -10.33 -10.80
N ALA A 74 2.93 -10.07 -11.56
CA ALA A 74 3.08 -10.47 -12.95
C ALA A 74 2.81 -11.97 -13.24
N PRO A 75 3.28 -12.94 -12.42
CA PRO A 75 3.03 -14.36 -12.69
C PRO A 75 1.55 -14.75 -12.65
N LEU A 76 0.68 -13.92 -12.06
CA LEU A 76 -0.76 -14.18 -11.95
C LEU A 76 -1.55 -13.69 -13.16
N TYR A 77 -0.95 -12.95 -14.11
CA TYR A 77 -1.67 -12.35 -15.22
C TYR A 77 -2.57 -13.33 -15.98
N GLY A 78 -2.05 -14.51 -16.33
CA GLY A 78 -2.85 -15.52 -17.05
C GLY A 78 -4.10 -15.95 -16.29
N LYS A 79 -4.00 -16.10 -14.98
CA LYS A 79 -5.13 -16.46 -14.11
C LYS A 79 -6.11 -15.31 -13.94
N ILE A 80 -5.60 -14.06 -13.81
CA ILE A 80 -6.41 -12.84 -13.74
C ILE A 80 -7.19 -12.65 -15.05
N LYS A 81 -6.52 -12.78 -16.20
CA LYS A 81 -7.15 -12.69 -17.52
C LYS A 81 -8.24 -13.75 -17.71
N ALA A 82 -7.99 -14.99 -17.28
CA ALA A 82 -8.97 -16.05 -17.33
C ALA A 82 -10.22 -15.74 -16.47
N ALA A 83 -10.02 -15.20 -15.25
CA ALA A 83 -11.12 -14.79 -14.37
C ALA A 83 -11.96 -13.66 -15.01
N ILE A 84 -11.33 -12.64 -15.61
CA ILE A 84 -12.05 -11.56 -16.33
C ILE A 84 -12.78 -12.11 -17.55
N THR A 85 -12.15 -13.01 -18.32
CA THR A 85 -12.75 -13.61 -19.52
C THR A 85 -13.97 -14.48 -19.18
N ALA A 86 -13.99 -15.10 -17.99
CA ALA A 86 -15.17 -15.83 -17.49
C ALA A 86 -16.38 -14.92 -17.22
N LEU A 87 -16.16 -13.62 -16.95
CA LEU A 87 -17.21 -12.63 -16.69
C LEU A 87 -17.71 -11.97 -17.98
N THR A 88 -16.84 -11.77 -18.98
CA THR A 88 -17.18 -11.07 -20.21
C THR A 88 -16.19 -11.37 -21.33
N ARG A 89 -16.66 -11.20 -22.57
CA ARG A 89 -15.77 -11.22 -23.76
C ARG A 89 -15.26 -9.85 -24.17
N GLN A 90 -15.69 -8.79 -23.48
CA GLN A 90 -15.22 -7.43 -23.77
C GLN A 90 -13.75 -7.27 -23.39
N PRO A 91 -12.96 -6.49 -24.16
CA PRO A 91 -11.56 -6.24 -23.84
C PRO A 91 -11.42 -5.34 -22.61
N VAL A 92 -10.31 -5.49 -21.88
CA VAL A 92 -9.91 -4.50 -20.87
C VAL A 92 -9.46 -3.23 -21.59
N ARG A 93 -10.20 -2.14 -21.42
CA ARG A 93 -9.90 -0.84 -22.01
C ARG A 93 -9.01 0.01 -21.12
N TYR A 94 -9.23 -0.07 -19.80
CA TYR A 94 -8.48 0.71 -18.82
C TYR A 94 -7.98 -0.17 -17.69
N LEU A 95 -6.70 0.02 -17.36
CA LEU A 95 -6.10 -0.42 -16.10
C LEU A 95 -5.81 0.83 -15.27
N ILE A 96 -6.50 1.00 -14.15
CA ILE A 96 -6.26 2.07 -13.18
C ILE A 96 -5.33 1.51 -12.11
N ILE A 97 -4.23 2.20 -11.81
CA ILE A 97 -3.27 1.82 -10.78
C ILE A 97 -3.44 2.75 -9.59
N THR A 98 -3.72 2.17 -8.41
CA THR A 98 -3.94 2.94 -7.18
C THR A 98 -2.64 3.52 -6.63
N HIS A 99 -1.54 2.76 -6.65
CA HIS A 99 -0.20 3.18 -6.23
C HIS A 99 0.88 2.29 -6.85
N PHE A 100 2.16 2.61 -6.65
CA PHE A 100 3.26 2.02 -7.44
C PHE A 100 3.78 0.66 -6.94
N HIS A 101 3.28 0.06 -5.86
CA HIS A 101 3.80 -1.21 -5.35
C HIS A 101 3.53 -2.38 -6.30
N ARG A 102 4.47 -3.35 -6.31
CA ARG A 102 4.49 -4.43 -7.31
C ARG A 102 3.31 -5.39 -7.23
N ASP A 103 2.73 -5.54 -6.07
CA ASP A 103 1.53 -6.34 -5.84
C ASP A 103 0.24 -5.64 -6.31
N HIS A 104 0.36 -4.43 -6.85
CA HIS A 104 -0.71 -3.66 -7.52
C HIS A 104 -0.38 -3.39 -8.99
N THR A 105 0.90 -3.34 -9.35
CA THR A 105 1.36 -2.98 -10.70
C THR A 105 1.96 -4.13 -11.48
N GLY A 106 2.12 -5.30 -10.88
CA GLY A 106 2.95 -6.37 -11.43
C GLY A 106 2.50 -6.86 -12.80
N SER A 107 1.20 -6.94 -13.08
CA SER A 107 0.69 -7.34 -14.39
C SER A 107 0.46 -6.17 -15.36
N ALA A 108 0.85 -4.94 -15.01
CA ALA A 108 0.61 -3.75 -15.85
C ALA A 108 1.23 -3.88 -17.26
N GLU A 109 2.42 -4.49 -17.36
CA GLU A 109 3.07 -4.75 -18.65
C GLU A 109 2.19 -5.62 -19.55
N ALA A 110 1.66 -6.71 -19.05
CA ALA A 110 0.85 -7.64 -19.82
C ALA A 110 -0.52 -7.02 -20.21
N PHE A 111 -1.14 -6.24 -19.30
CA PHE A 111 -2.34 -5.46 -19.65
C PHE A 111 -2.05 -4.43 -20.73
N GLY A 112 -0.90 -3.73 -20.69
CA GLY A 112 -0.48 -2.79 -21.72
C GLY A 112 -0.24 -3.49 -23.06
N GLN A 113 0.39 -4.66 -23.08
CA GLN A 113 0.58 -5.48 -24.28
C GLN A 113 -0.75 -5.96 -24.87
N ASP A 114 -1.75 -6.25 -24.06
CA ASP A 114 -3.12 -6.60 -24.49
C ASP A 114 -3.96 -5.37 -24.91
N GLY A 115 -3.37 -4.16 -24.90
CA GLY A 115 -4.00 -2.93 -25.43
C GLY A 115 -4.76 -2.09 -24.40
N ALA A 116 -4.68 -2.39 -23.11
CA ALA A 116 -5.28 -1.55 -22.09
C ALA A 116 -4.55 -0.20 -21.95
N THR A 117 -5.30 0.88 -21.81
CA THR A 117 -4.76 2.18 -21.43
C THR A 117 -4.53 2.20 -19.91
N ILE A 118 -3.27 2.37 -19.50
CA ILE A 118 -2.90 2.44 -18.10
C ILE A 118 -3.07 3.88 -17.61
N VAL A 119 -3.80 4.05 -16.49
CA VAL A 119 -4.12 5.34 -15.86
C VAL A 119 -3.64 5.34 -14.42
N ALA A 120 -2.99 6.41 -13.97
CA ALA A 120 -2.57 6.56 -12.58
C ALA A 120 -2.29 8.03 -12.22
N HIS A 121 -2.10 8.31 -10.92
CA HIS A 121 -1.56 9.58 -10.48
C HIS A 121 -0.12 9.80 -11.03
N GLU A 122 0.27 11.06 -11.30
CA GLU A 122 1.58 11.38 -11.88
C GLU A 122 2.77 10.86 -11.05
N ASN A 123 2.66 10.87 -9.71
CA ASN A 123 3.68 10.33 -8.82
C ASN A 123 3.86 8.82 -9.02
N VAL A 124 2.79 8.06 -9.25
CA VAL A 124 2.86 6.62 -9.55
C VAL A 124 3.69 6.39 -10.80
N LYS A 125 3.42 7.15 -11.88
CA LYS A 125 4.21 7.10 -13.11
C LYS A 125 5.68 7.40 -12.85
N ALA A 126 5.97 8.46 -12.10
CA ALA A 126 7.34 8.86 -11.77
C ALA A 126 8.08 7.77 -10.99
N ARG A 127 7.43 7.14 -9.99
CA ARG A 127 8.00 6.06 -9.20
C ARG A 127 8.24 4.80 -10.03
N MET A 128 7.27 4.39 -10.86
CA MET A 128 7.42 3.25 -11.76
C MET A 128 8.55 3.47 -12.78
N ALA A 129 8.68 4.67 -13.32
CA ALA A 129 9.71 4.99 -14.31
C ALA A 129 11.12 5.07 -13.72
N ALA A 130 11.27 5.54 -12.49
CA ALA A 130 12.57 5.65 -11.82
C ALA A 130 13.01 4.35 -11.13
N GLY A 131 12.08 3.45 -10.84
CA GLY A 131 12.28 2.38 -9.87
C GLY A 131 12.27 2.89 -8.43
N THR A 132 12.17 1.97 -7.48
CA THR A 132 12.04 2.32 -6.06
C THR A 132 12.92 1.47 -5.16
N ARG A 133 13.07 1.89 -3.91
CA ARG A 133 13.78 1.15 -2.86
C ARG A 133 12.87 1.02 -1.63
N ASN A 134 12.61 -0.19 -1.20
CA ASN A 134 11.84 -0.42 0.02
C ASN A 134 12.54 0.16 1.25
N GLY A 135 11.87 0.99 2.01
CA GLY A 135 12.44 1.72 3.16
C GLY A 135 12.83 0.84 4.35
N LEU A 136 12.21 -0.35 4.52
CA LEU A 136 12.54 -1.30 5.58
C LEU A 136 13.64 -2.27 5.19
N THR A 137 13.54 -2.84 3.97
CA THR A 137 14.42 -3.93 3.53
C THR A 137 15.58 -3.48 2.67
N GLY A 138 15.52 -2.26 2.12
CA GLY A 138 16.50 -1.74 1.17
C GLY A 138 16.43 -2.37 -0.22
N ASN A 139 15.48 -3.27 -0.48
CA ASN A 139 15.35 -3.95 -1.76
C ASN A 139 15.01 -2.99 -2.88
N LEU A 140 15.66 -3.20 -4.02
CA LEU A 140 15.43 -2.42 -5.23
C LEU A 140 14.31 -3.04 -6.07
N VAL A 141 13.41 -2.19 -6.53
CA VAL A 141 12.49 -2.47 -7.62
C VAL A 141 12.99 -1.72 -8.84
N PRO A 142 13.41 -2.42 -9.91
CA PRO A 142 13.93 -1.75 -11.10
C PRO A 142 12.85 -0.91 -11.79
N PRO A 143 13.24 0.05 -12.67
CA PRO A 143 12.31 0.77 -13.52
C PRO A 143 11.40 -0.17 -14.30
N ALA A 144 10.12 0.18 -14.39
CA ALA A 144 9.15 -0.56 -15.18
C ALA A 144 9.39 -0.32 -16.70
N PRO A 145 9.12 -1.31 -17.58
CA PRO A 145 9.20 -1.11 -19.01
C PRO A 145 8.17 -0.09 -19.48
N ALA A 146 8.47 0.62 -20.58
CA ALA A 146 7.66 1.72 -21.07
C ALA A 146 6.17 1.36 -21.29
N ILE A 147 5.90 0.14 -21.73
CA ILE A 147 4.53 -0.36 -21.96
C ILE A 147 3.72 -0.51 -20.67
N ALA A 148 4.39 -0.70 -19.51
CA ALA A 148 3.77 -0.80 -18.18
C ALA A 148 3.53 0.57 -17.54
N LEU A 149 4.11 1.65 -18.08
CA LEU A 149 3.96 2.97 -17.49
C LEU A 149 2.58 3.57 -17.81
N PRO A 150 1.98 4.32 -16.85
CA PRO A 150 0.75 5.06 -17.09
C PRO A 150 0.84 5.93 -18.35
N LYS A 151 -0.06 5.70 -19.30
CA LYS A 151 -0.18 6.49 -20.51
C LYS A 151 -0.92 7.79 -20.25
N GLU A 152 -1.96 7.72 -19.41
CA GLU A 152 -2.73 8.86 -18.95
C GLU A 152 -2.46 9.09 -17.46
N THR A 153 -2.22 10.35 -17.08
CA THR A 153 -1.96 10.74 -15.69
C THR A 153 -2.80 11.93 -15.28
N TYR A 154 -2.98 12.10 -13.98
CA TYR A 154 -3.68 13.22 -13.37
C TYR A 154 -3.03 13.62 -12.04
N THR A 155 -3.40 14.79 -11.49
CA THR A 155 -2.86 15.34 -10.24
C THR A 155 -3.82 15.25 -9.06
N ASN A 156 -5.11 15.56 -9.26
CA ASN A 156 -6.08 15.58 -8.15
C ASN A 156 -7.23 14.59 -8.37
N THR A 157 -7.95 14.75 -9.48
CA THR A 157 -9.10 13.91 -9.83
C THR A 157 -9.12 13.63 -11.32
N MET A 158 -9.68 12.48 -11.66
CA MET A 158 -9.95 12.11 -13.06
C MET A 158 -11.22 11.26 -13.11
N THR A 159 -11.90 11.26 -14.25
CA THR A 159 -12.99 10.31 -14.50
C THR A 159 -12.71 9.52 -15.77
N VAL A 160 -12.60 8.21 -15.64
CA VAL A 160 -12.55 7.27 -16.75
C VAL A 160 -13.97 6.85 -17.10
N ARG A 161 -14.30 6.86 -18.41
CA ARG A 161 -15.64 6.52 -18.90
C ARG A 161 -15.61 5.48 -19.99
N LEU A 162 -16.50 4.52 -19.89
CA LEU A 162 -16.92 3.61 -20.93
C LEU A 162 -18.43 3.68 -21.09
N GLN A 163 -19.01 3.04 -22.11
CA GLN A 163 -20.43 3.05 -22.32
C GLN A 163 -21.16 2.36 -21.13
N GLY A 164 -22.02 3.14 -20.46
CA GLY A 164 -22.77 2.66 -19.30
C GLY A 164 -21.97 2.50 -18.01
N ARG A 165 -20.69 2.98 -17.97
CA ARG A 165 -19.82 2.85 -16.78
C ARG A 165 -18.90 4.04 -16.61
N SER A 166 -18.76 4.52 -15.37
CA SER A 166 -17.74 5.51 -15.02
C SER A 166 -17.00 5.12 -13.74
N ALA A 167 -15.72 5.45 -13.70
CA ALA A 167 -14.86 5.35 -12.53
C ALA A 167 -14.36 6.76 -12.17
N GLU A 168 -14.64 7.22 -10.97
CA GLU A 168 -14.14 8.47 -10.41
C GLU A 168 -12.87 8.18 -9.61
N LEU A 169 -11.74 8.76 -10.04
CA LEU A 169 -10.42 8.62 -9.43
C LEU A 169 -10.13 9.86 -8.59
N ARG A 170 -9.66 9.67 -7.37
CA ARG A 170 -9.23 10.76 -6.50
C ARG A 170 -7.89 10.43 -5.86
N HIS A 171 -6.96 11.36 -5.94
CA HIS A 171 -5.68 11.28 -5.26
C HIS A 171 -5.85 11.65 -3.78
N SER A 172 -5.28 10.84 -2.90
CA SER A 172 -5.16 11.11 -1.47
C SER A 172 -3.67 11.25 -1.12
N PRO A 173 -3.16 12.46 -0.85
CA PRO A 173 -1.72 12.70 -0.75
C PRO A 173 -1.12 12.18 0.55
N ALA A 174 0.08 11.58 0.47
CA ALA A 174 0.92 11.18 1.60
C ALA A 174 0.19 10.30 2.63
N VAL A 175 -0.48 9.24 2.16
CA VAL A 175 -1.20 8.25 2.96
C VAL A 175 -0.33 7.00 3.16
N HIS A 176 -0.44 5.99 2.29
CA HIS A 176 0.40 4.81 2.22
C HIS A 176 1.67 5.08 1.40
N THR A 177 1.51 5.86 0.33
CA THR A 177 2.56 6.41 -0.53
C THR A 177 2.28 7.89 -0.85
N ASP A 178 3.05 8.49 -1.76
CA ASP A 178 2.79 9.83 -2.30
C ASP A 178 1.89 9.84 -3.55
N GLY A 179 1.45 8.68 -4.01
CA GLY A 179 0.66 8.55 -5.24
C GLY A 179 -0.71 7.89 -5.05
N ASP A 180 -1.14 7.70 -3.81
CA ASP A 180 -2.35 6.90 -3.52
C ASP A 180 -3.61 7.46 -4.17
N THR A 181 -4.38 6.56 -4.75
CA THR A 181 -5.63 6.84 -5.43
C THR A 181 -6.71 5.89 -4.91
N TYR A 182 -7.89 6.42 -4.64
CA TYR A 182 -9.09 5.60 -4.53
C TYR A 182 -10.01 5.80 -5.73
N VAL A 183 -10.78 4.76 -6.06
CA VAL A 183 -11.63 4.72 -7.25
C VAL A 183 -13.07 4.40 -6.86
N TYR A 184 -14.01 5.25 -7.25
CA TYR A 184 -15.42 5.09 -6.94
C TYR A 184 -16.25 4.79 -8.18
N PHE A 185 -17.03 3.73 -8.10
CA PHE A 185 -18.04 3.32 -9.08
C PHE A 185 -19.42 3.66 -8.50
N ALA A 186 -19.93 4.83 -8.84
CA ALA A 186 -21.14 5.41 -8.22
C ALA A 186 -22.40 4.56 -8.45
N ASP A 187 -22.53 4.00 -9.63
CA ASP A 187 -23.67 3.17 -10.03
C ASP A 187 -23.69 1.79 -9.33
N ALA A 188 -22.53 1.28 -8.92
CA ALA A 188 -22.37 0.07 -8.13
C ALA A 188 -22.24 0.34 -6.63
N LYS A 189 -22.04 1.60 -6.21
CA LYS A 189 -21.70 2.02 -4.84
C LYS A 189 -20.47 1.28 -4.31
N VAL A 190 -19.47 1.05 -5.17
CA VAL A 190 -18.23 0.36 -4.84
C VAL A 190 -17.09 1.36 -4.78
N LEU A 191 -16.34 1.32 -3.69
CA LEU A 191 -15.15 2.13 -3.43
C LEU A 191 -13.93 1.21 -3.32
N ALA A 192 -13.07 1.23 -4.35
CA ALA A 192 -11.76 0.58 -4.33
C ALA A 192 -10.74 1.55 -3.74
N THR A 193 -10.14 1.19 -2.62
CA THR A 193 -9.34 2.11 -1.81
C THR A 193 -7.84 2.00 -2.03
N GLY A 194 -7.36 0.98 -2.77
CA GLY A 194 -5.95 0.65 -2.73
C GLY A 194 -5.48 0.47 -1.27
N ASP A 195 -4.23 0.71 -1.01
CA ASP A 195 -3.59 0.49 0.29
C ASP A 195 -3.84 1.62 1.32
N ILE A 196 -4.84 2.47 1.07
CA ILE A 196 -5.40 3.35 2.11
C ILE A 196 -6.12 2.52 3.18
N VAL A 197 -6.75 1.39 2.79
CA VAL A 197 -7.49 0.51 3.71
C VAL A 197 -7.00 -0.93 3.62
N PHE A 198 -6.78 -1.52 4.79
CA PHE A 198 -6.48 -2.95 4.98
C PHE A 198 -7.49 -3.56 5.94
N PHE A 199 -8.09 -4.68 5.57
CA PHE A 199 -8.93 -5.42 6.50
C PHE A 199 -8.29 -6.73 6.93
N GLY A 200 -8.36 -7.04 8.23
CA GLY A 200 -7.83 -8.28 8.79
C GLY A 200 -6.31 -8.36 8.87
N ARG A 201 -5.59 -7.28 8.60
CA ARG A 201 -4.12 -7.20 8.74
C ARG A 201 -3.66 -5.78 9.06
N TYR A 202 -2.46 -5.65 9.66
CA TYR A 202 -1.81 -4.35 9.78
C TYR A 202 -1.38 -3.83 8.40
N PRO A 203 -1.48 -2.50 8.18
CA PRO A 203 -1.02 -1.92 6.93
C PRO A 203 0.51 -1.88 6.85
N ASN A 204 1.02 -1.93 5.64
CA ASN A 204 2.32 -1.37 5.34
C ASN A 204 2.19 0.15 5.17
N ILE A 205 3.27 0.90 5.46
CA ILE A 205 3.35 2.35 5.24
C ILE A 205 4.70 2.63 4.60
N ASP A 206 4.68 3.15 3.38
CA ASP A 206 5.94 3.44 2.68
C ASP A 206 6.46 4.84 3.04
N PHE A 207 7.09 4.92 4.22
CA PHE A 207 7.65 6.18 4.73
C PHE A 207 8.79 6.73 3.85
N ALA A 208 9.42 5.89 3.01
CA ALA A 208 10.45 6.33 2.07
C ALA A 208 9.87 7.11 0.89
N TYR A 209 8.59 6.89 0.60
CA TYR A 209 7.87 7.56 -0.49
C TYR A 209 6.62 8.30 0.01
N GLY A 210 6.76 9.01 1.13
CA GLY A 210 5.78 9.97 1.61
C GLY A 210 4.67 9.41 2.49
N GLY A 211 4.57 8.10 2.67
CA GLY A 211 3.60 7.48 3.56
C GLY A 211 3.87 7.77 5.03
N SER A 212 2.81 7.86 5.84
CA SER A 212 2.92 8.04 7.28
C SER A 212 1.68 7.55 8.01
N ILE A 213 1.83 7.23 9.31
CA ILE A 213 0.66 6.83 10.14
C ILE A 213 -0.38 7.94 10.23
N ASP A 214 0.03 9.21 10.34
CA ASP A 214 -0.88 10.35 10.34
C ASP A 214 -1.54 10.53 8.96
N GLY A 215 -0.81 10.24 7.89
CA GLY A 215 -1.35 10.18 6.54
C GLY A 215 -2.41 9.11 6.39
N MET A 216 -2.13 7.89 6.87
CA MET A 216 -3.10 6.78 6.85
C MET A 216 -4.39 7.16 7.59
N ILE A 217 -4.29 7.73 8.80
CA ILE A 217 -5.46 8.17 9.57
C ILE A 217 -6.26 9.22 8.78
N ARG A 218 -5.59 10.23 8.21
CA ARG A 218 -6.23 11.27 7.41
C ARG A 218 -6.88 10.71 6.14
N GLY A 219 -6.21 9.80 5.43
CA GLY A 219 -6.77 9.15 4.24
C GLY A 219 -8.03 8.32 4.56
N VAL A 220 -8.03 7.60 5.69
CA VAL A 220 -9.22 6.87 6.14
C VAL A 220 -10.34 7.84 6.56
N ASP A 221 -10.02 8.99 7.19
CA ASP A 221 -11.01 10.02 7.51
C ASP A 221 -11.66 10.57 6.23
N GLU A 222 -10.87 10.89 5.21
CA GLU A 222 -11.36 11.30 3.89
C GLU A 222 -12.32 10.26 3.29
N LEU A 223 -11.97 8.97 3.33
CA LEU A 223 -12.83 7.91 2.83
C LEU A 223 -14.11 7.73 3.66
N LEU A 224 -14.05 7.91 4.98
CA LEU A 224 -15.21 7.86 5.86
C LEU A 224 -16.19 9.01 5.58
N ASP A 225 -15.69 10.19 5.27
CA ASP A 225 -16.52 11.35 4.88
C ASP A 225 -17.12 11.16 3.49
N PHE A 226 -16.35 10.55 2.57
CA PHE A 226 -16.78 10.32 1.19
C PHE A 226 -17.80 9.19 1.06
N ALA A 227 -17.57 8.05 1.72
CA ALA A 227 -18.40 6.85 1.60
C ALA A 227 -19.76 7.02 2.29
N LYS A 228 -20.82 6.54 1.65
CA LYS A 228 -22.14 6.38 2.28
C LYS A 228 -22.19 5.07 3.08
N ASP A 229 -23.22 4.91 3.92
CA ASP A 229 -23.35 3.70 4.76
C ASP A 229 -23.59 2.42 3.94
N ASP A 230 -24.17 2.55 2.74
CA ASP A 230 -24.43 1.47 1.79
C ASP A 230 -23.28 1.28 0.76
N THR A 231 -22.15 1.95 0.94
CA THR A 231 -20.98 1.78 0.08
C THR A 231 -20.25 0.49 0.42
N THR A 232 -20.04 -0.35 -0.59
CA THR A 232 -19.16 -1.53 -0.52
C THR A 232 -17.71 -1.11 -0.65
N ILE A 233 -16.87 -1.52 0.30
CA ILE A 233 -15.45 -1.19 0.34
C ILE A 233 -14.62 -2.36 -0.16
N VAL A 234 -13.84 -2.14 -1.22
CA VAL A 234 -12.79 -3.04 -1.68
C VAL A 234 -11.46 -2.49 -1.15
N PRO A 235 -10.89 -3.08 -0.09
CA PRO A 235 -9.59 -2.66 0.44
C PRO A 235 -8.47 -3.06 -0.50
N GLY A 236 -7.27 -2.47 -0.34
CA GLY A 236 -6.09 -2.97 -1.05
C GLY A 236 -5.81 -4.43 -0.68
N HIS A 237 -5.98 -4.79 0.58
CA HIS A 237 -5.80 -6.16 1.07
C HIS A 237 -6.88 -6.54 2.08
N GLY A 238 -7.30 -7.82 2.01
CA GLY A 238 -8.30 -8.38 2.91
C GLY A 238 -9.68 -8.51 2.26
N PRO A 239 -10.69 -8.92 3.01
CA PRO A 239 -12.04 -9.17 2.48
C PRO A 239 -12.75 -7.87 2.10
N VAL A 240 -13.78 -7.99 1.26
CA VAL A 240 -14.77 -6.91 1.06
C VAL A 240 -15.33 -6.47 2.41
N GLY A 241 -15.51 -5.16 2.58
CA GLY A 241 -15.94 -4.60 3.84
C GLY A 241 -16.93 -3.46 3.72
N THR A 242 -17.17 -2.82 4.86
CA THR A 242 -18.16 -1.76 5.05
C THR A 242 -17.54 -0.51 5.67
N LYS A 243 -18.27 0.58 5.62
CA LYS A 243 -17.89 1.82 6.33
C LYS A 243 -17.68 1.61 7.84
N ALA A 244 -18.43 0.69 8.47
CA ALA A 244 -18.24 0.34 9.87
C ALA A 244 -16.87 -0.32 10.12
N MET A 245 -16.46 -1.24 9.24
CA MET A 245 -15.12 -1.86 9.31
C MET A 245 -14.00 -0.83 9.10
N MET A 246 -14.20 0.20 8.24
CA MET A 246 -13.24 1.30 8.10
C MET A 246 -13.10 2.13 9.40
N ARG A 247 -14.22 2.38 10.12
CA ARG A 247 -14.16 3.05 11.44
C ARG A 247 -13.34 2.26 12.45
N GLU A 248 -13.50 0.94 12.51
CA GLU A 248 -12.70 0.07 13.39
C GLU A 248 -11.22 0.07 12.99
N TYR A 249 -10.93 -0.01 11.69
CA TYR A 249 -9.57 0.08 11.17
C TYR A 249 -8.92 1.42 11.55
N ARG A 250 -9.63 2.53 11.40
CA ARG A 250 -9.18 3.85 11.84
C ARG A 250 -8.86 3.89 13.35
N GLN A 251 -9.74 3.30 14.18
CA GLN A 251 -9.50 3.24 15.64
C GLN A 251 -8.19 2.51 15.95
N MET A 252 -7.90 1.41 15.28
CA MET A 252 -6.63 0.68 15.41
C MET A 252 -5.44 1.57 15.02
N LEU A 253 -5.50 2.28 13.88
CA LEU A 253 -4.43 3.18 13.44
C LEU A 253 -4.14 4.29 14.48
N VAL A 254 -5.19 4.93 15.00
CA VAL A 254 -5.06 5.97 16.04
C VAL A 254 -4.44 5.41 17.32
N ALA A 255 -4.94 4.26 17.81
CA ALA A 255 -4.41 3.63 19.00
C ALA A 255 -2.93 3.24 18.83
N ALA A 256 -2.56 2.68 17.68
CA ALA A 256 -1.17 2.31 17.38
C ALA A 256 -0.27 3.54 17.33
N ARG A 257 -0.69 4.60 16.64
CA ARG A 257 0.04 5.88 16.59
C ARG A 257 0.31 6.41 18.00
N ASP A 258 -0.74 6.57 18.79
CA ASP A 258 -0.65 7.23 20.12
C ASP A 258 0.25 6.44 21.08
N ARG A 259 0.16 5.10 21.08
CA ARG A 259 0.98 4.22 21.92
C ARG A 259 2.45 4.27 21.50
N ILE A 260 2.73 4.18 20.20
CA ILE A 260 4.10 4.20 19.68
C ILE A 260 4.72 5.59 19.87
N GLN A 261 3.95 6.66 19.62
CA GLN A 261 4.40 8.04 19.83
C GLN A 261 4.77 8.29 21.30
N LYS A 262 3.95 7.79 22.24
CA LYS A 262 4.22 7.91 23.69
C LYS A 262 5.55 7.24 24.07
N LEU A 263 5.83 6.04 23.54
CA LEU A 263 7.08 5.33 23.80
C LEU A 263 8.28 6.05 23.15
N LYS A 264 8.13 6.54 21.91
CA LYS A 264 9.16 7.32 21.21
C LYS A 264 9.47 8.62 21.96
N ALA A 265 8.45 9.35 22.42
CA ALA A 265 8.61 10.58 23.21
C ALA A 265 9.27 10.33 24.57
N ALA A 266 9.13 9.11 25.14
CA ALA A 266 9.85 8.68 26.34
C ALA A 266 11.31 8.25 26.07
N GLY A 267 11.83 8.48 24.86
CA GLY A 267 13.20 8.17 24.45
C GLY A 267 13.49 6.70 24.14
N LYS A 268 12.43 5.87 24.00
CA LYS A 268 12.60 4.46 23.62
C LYS A 268 13.08 4.32 22.18
N THR A 269 14.09 3.48 21.98
CA THR A 269 14.56 3.10 20.64
C THR A 269 13.50 2.29 19.89
N GLU A 270 13.63 2.20 18.57
CA GLU A 270 12.72 1.42 17.72
C GLU A 270 12.62 -0.04 18.19
N ASP A 271 13.74 -0.69 18.52
CA ASP A 271 13.76 -2.09 18.99
C ASP A 271 13.11 -2.25 20.36
N GLU A 272 13.29 -1.30 21.30
CA GLU A 272 12.60 -1.30 22.58
C GLU A 272 11.08 -1.13 22.41
N VAL A 273 10.65 -0.31 21.44
CA VAL A 273 9.20 -0.14 21.14
C VAL A 273 8.62 -1.40 20.53
N VAL A 274 9.32 -2.08 19.62
CA VAL A 274 8.91 -3.39 19.07
C VAL A 274 8.81 -4.43 20.20
N ALA A 275 9.81 -4.50 21.09
CA ALA A 275 9.82 -5.43 22.22
C ALA A 275 8.70 -5.18 23.23
N ALA A 276 8.25 -3.94 23.37
CA ALA A 276 7.13 -3.56 24.24
C ALA A 276 5.75 -4.00 23.74
N LYS A 277 5.64 -4.48 22.47
CA LYS A 277 4.39 -4.96 21.84
C LYS A 277 3.19 -4.01 22.06
N PRO A 278 3.28 -2.75 21.66
CA PRO A 278 2.29 -1.73 22.00
C PRO A 278 0.87 -2.03 21.50
N ASN A 279 0.74 -2.93 20.51
CA ASN A 279 -0.52 -3.26 19.84
C ASN A 279 -0.98 -4.71 20.11
N ALA A 280 -0.51 -5.35 21.19
CA ALA A 280 -0.78 -6.77 21.48
C ALA A 280 -2.28 -7.14 21.51
N ASP A 281 -3.15 -6.21 21.92
CA ASP A 281 -4.61 -6.36 21.93
C ASP A 281 -5.23 -6.39 20.52
N TYR A 282 -4.54 -5.85 19.52
CA TYR A 282 -4.95 -5.88 18.11
C TYR A 282 -4.35 -7.04 17.32
N ASP A 283 -3.31 -7.71 17.85
CA ASP A 283 -2.57 -8.75 17.12
C ASP A 283 -3.45 -9.93 16.69
N ALA A 284 -4.44 -10.31 17.50
CA ALA A 284 -5.36 -11.39 17.15
C ALA A 284 -6.20 -11.08 15.89
N LYS A 285 -6.51 -9.81 15.65
CA LYS A 285 -7.32 -9.38 14.51
C LYS A 285 -6.49 -8.95 13.29
N TYR A 286 -5.37 -8.26 13.54
CA TYR A 286 -4.58 -7.61 12.48
C TYR A 286 -3.20 -8.22 12.30
N GLY A 287 -2.72 -9.02 13.25
CA GLY A 287 -1.39 -9.62 13.26
C GLY A 287 -1.29 -11.03 12.68
N LEU A 288 -2.25 -11.45 11.87
CA LEU A 288 -2.31 -12.80 11.29
C LEU A 288 -1.14 -13.12 10.37
N ASP A 289 -0.51 -12.11 9.80
CA ASP A 289 0.76 -12.24 9.08
C ASP A 289 1.92 -12.00 10.08
N THR A 290 2.67 -13.03 10.42
CA THR A 290 3.80 -12.96 11.38
C THR A 290 4.89 -11.96 10.98
N ARG A 291 4.92 -11.54 9.70
CA ARG A 291 5.80 -10.47 9.18
C ARG A 291 5.32 -9.08 9.59
N SER A 292 4.07 -8.95 10.00
CA SER A 292 3.43 -7.64 10.12
C SER A 292 3.60 -6.95 11.46
N ASN A 293 3.59 -7.69 12.61
CA ASN A 293 3.55 -7.05 13.93
C ASN A 293 4.77 -6.18 14.22
N GLY A 294 5.96 -6.73 14.12
CA GLY A 294 7.21 -5.97 14.33
C GLY A 294 7.43 -4.93 13.23
N ASN A 295 7.12 -5.27 11.98
CA ASN A 295 7.29 -4.35 10.85
C ASN A 295 6.29 -3.18 10.92
N PHE A 296 5.03 -3.42 11.31
CA PHE A 296 4.06 -2.34 11.49
C PHE A 296 4.51 -1.36 12.58
N VAL A 297 4.98 -1.84 13.73
CA VAL A 297 5.53 -0.96 14.78
C VAL A 297 6.71 -0.13 14.24
N ARG A 298 7.62 -0.75 13.47
CA ARG A 298 8.78 -0.06 12.87
C ARG A 298 8.37 1.02 11.88
N VAL A 299 7.46 0.73 10.94
CA VAL A 299 7.03 1.74 9.96
C VAL A 299 6.29 2.89 10.61
N VAL A 300 5.46 2.61 11.63
CA VAL A 300 4.82 3.67 12.42
C VAL A 300 5.87 4.53 13.13
N TYR A 301 6.81 3.90 13.87
CA TYR A 301 7.87 4.60 14.59
C TYR A 301 8.68 5.52 13.67
N ARG A 302 9.07 5.03 12.48
CA ARG A 302 9.86 5.79 11.49
C ARG A 302 9.04 6.89 10.79
N SER A 303 7.75 6.69 10.59
CA SER A 303 6.86 7.67 9.95
C SER A 303 6.41 8.80 10.89
N LEU A 304 6.53 8.62 12.21
CA LEU A 304 6.24 9.68 13.18
C LEU A 304 7.29 10.78 13.10
N LYS A 305 6.85 12.03 12.95
CA LYS A 305 7.71 13.22 13.06
C LYS A 305 8.23 13.33 14.50
N ASN A 306 9.46 13.80 14.65
CA ASN A 306 10.07 14.08 15.95
C ASN A 306 9.41 15.28 16.58
#